data_9f5a802eafc1c32d1f6651d2796fd9a5
#
_entry.id   9f5a802eafc1c32d1f6651d2796fd9a5
#
_cell.length_a   1.000
_cell.length_b   1.000
_cell.length_c   1.000
_cell.angle_alpha   90.00
_cell.angle_beta   90.00
_cell.angle_gamma   90.00
#
_symmetry.space_group_name_H-M   'P 1'
#
loop_
_entity.id
_entity.type
_entity.pdbx_description
1 polymer ?
#
loop_
_entity_poly.entity_id
_entity_poly.type
_entity_poly.pdbx_seq_one_letter_code
_entity_poly.pdbx_strand_id
1 'polypeptide(L)'
;MRSIVKRILVTCAATTALALLLTMVLCALGNAMAPKWQVEPFTDHITLTTTNTAIQAVDPATGAVLKTPQEGAYRTKETHITVALDGGKTVNAIVREPLDAPADRPACLFLHGSGTGKSSEAFGDVANAMASAGITTLVPDKRLDNYTMLHRDYVSSAHDYAKSLEILRKWPGVSRSETGIYAESEGTWIATVLTQQHPDLAFAILTSPPVVSGRQQMTLAATNYLTAAGAPDAVKQLIPRITSLGTQRMGLAYADFDAAKYRRSLTMPLLINYGVKDTAMPVEQGARLLIKAANQAGNTNVTLRYYDANHQLRTGSNQTVPGLPLEPHYTHDLEDWINAVTSGTGANGWATPMIAGTQPNQTVAAPLKTPPALVKSMGVIVGAIAVCLLYALLAMCGAPILLIAGWVRERRASRRVSHDSASTEPAEPTDSTSMFSTDATTPTGPSTQPNAARPIAITDHRFPVGMRVALALNTLLAVGTTGVFLAYLVTVIIDAISLTDNSAVLAKNWHAIVMLTWLSLVAFAWLLAEIIVDACRRHARNRAIASIDDDADMNNGHDAAAGSRCDIGKDGKACIGSGHVIVATCVVVSAALSLALLAFWGLFC
;
A
#
# COMPACT_ATOMS: atom_id res chain seq x y z
N MET A 1 50.70 -11.44 -8.09
CA MET A 1 49.62 -12.46 -8.10
C MET A 1 49.13 -12.84 -6.71
N ARG A 2 49.99 -13.26 -5.74
CA ARG A 2 49.60 -13.64 -4.35
C ARG A 2 48.83 -12.54 -3.59
N SER A 3 49.15 -11.25 -3.73
CA SER A 3 48.47 -10.15 -3.03
C SER A 3 47.02 -9.88 -3.56
N ILE A 4 46.81 -10.07 -4.86
CA ILE A 4 45.49 -9.92 -5.50
C ILE A 4 44.55 -11.06 -5.06
N VAL A 5 45.06 -12.30 -5.08
CA VAL A 5 44.31 -13.48 -4.63
C VAL A 5 43.90 -13.34 -3.15
N LYS A 6 44.85 -12.92 -2.28
CA LYS A 6 44.56 -12.67 -0.87
C LYS A 6 43.47 -11.59 -0.69
N ARG A 7 43.47 -10.53 -1.51
CA ARG A 7 42.46 -9.50 -1.49
C ARG A 7 41.07 -10.09 -1.82
N ILE A 8 40.97 -10.82 -2.93
CA ILE A 8 39.73 -11.44 -3.37
C ILE A 8 39.16 -12.35 -2.27
N LEU A 9 39.96 -13.22 -1.70
CA LEU A 9 39.57 -14.14 -0.64
C LEU A 9 39.04 -13.38 0.61
N VAL A 10 39.76 -12.34 1.06
CA VAL A 10 39.31 -11.51 2.20
C VAL A 10 38.02 -10.79 1.91
N THR A 11 37.86 -10.19 0.71
CA THR A 11 36.62 -9.52 0.33
C THR A 11 35.46 -10.51 0.24
N CYS A 12 35.65 -11.69 -0.36
CA CYS A 12 34.61 -12.73 -0.42
C CYS A 12 34.19 -13.20 0.99
N ALA A 13 35.15 -13.50 1.88
CA ALA A 13 34.85 -13.91 3.25
C ALA A 13 34.07 -12.81 4.02
N ALA A 14 34.53 -11.55 3.90
CA ALA A 14 33.85 -10.40 4.50
C ALA A 14 32.43 -10.21 3.93
N THR A 15 32.25 -10.34 2.61
CA THR A 15 30.95 -10.26 1.96
C THR A 15 29.98 -11.32 2.50
N THR A 16 30.44 -12.58 2.60
CA THR A 16 29.61 -13.67 3.13
C THR A 16 29.20 -13.42 4.58
N ALA A 17 30.16 -13.04 5.44
CA ALA A 17 29.87 -12.73 6.84
C ALA A 17 28.89 -11.56 7.00
N LEU A 18 29.07 -10.48 6.22
CA LEU A 18 28.17 -9.33 6.20
C LEU A 18 26.80 -9.69 5.64
N ALA A 19 26.71 -10.51 4.60
CA ALA A 19 25.43 -10.95 4.05
C ALA A 19 24.60 -11.73 5.10
N LEU A 20 25.23 -12.65 5.83
CA LEU A 20 24.58 -13.39 6.91
C LEU A 20 24.13 -12.46 8.05
N LEU A 21 24.99 -11.55 8.48
CA LEU A 21 24.64 -10.56 9.51
C LEU A 21 23.48 -9.66 9.07
N LEU A 22 23.54 -9.13 7.86
CA LEU A 22 22.48 -8.28 7.30
C LEU A 22 21.17 -9.04 7.18
N THR A 23 21.19 -10.31 6.77
CA THR A 23 19.97 -11.14 6.73
C THR A 23 19.33 -11.22 8.11
N MET A 24 20.09 -11.53 9.16
CA MET A 24 19.57 -11.59 10.52
C MET A 24 19.01 -10.25 10.99
N VAL A 25 19.72 -9.15 10.73
CA VAL A 25 19.29 -7.80 11.10
C VAL A 25 18.03 -7.38 10.35
N LEU A 26 17.97 -7.61 9.04
CA LEU A 26 16.81 -7.25 8.20
C LEU A 26 15.59 -8.12 8.52
N CYS A 27 15.79 -9.40 8.83
CA CYS A 27 14.70 -10.26 9.29
C CYS A 27 14.16 -9.78 10.65
N ALA A 28 15.01 -9.50 11.62
CA ALA A 28 14.61 -8.96 12.91
C ALA A 28 13.89 -7.60 12.77
N LEU A 29 14.41 -6.72 11.91
CA LEU A 29 13.81 -5.42 11.63
C LEU A 29 12.45 -5.58 10.94
N GLY A 30 12.34 -6.46 9.94
CA GLY A 30 11.09 -6.78 9.25
C GLY A 30 10.02 -7.27 10.22
N ASN A 31 10.37 -8.19 11.10
CA ASN A 31 9.45 -8.70 12.14
C ASN A 31 9.05 -7.64 13.15
N ALA A 32 9.97 -6.74 13.54
CA ALA A 32 9.68 -5.64 14.44
C ALA A 32 8.77 -4.56 13.82
N MET A 33 8.90 -4.36 12.50
CA MET A 33 8.06 -3.42 11.74
C MET A 33 6.71 -4.03 11.33
N ALA A 34 6.62 -5.36 11.21
CA ALA A 34 5.43 -6.04 10.74
C ALA A 34 4.22 -5.73 11.62
N PRO A 35 3.05 -5.49 11.04
CA PRO A 35 1.82 -5.43 11.80
C PRO A 35 1.52 -6.80 12.43
N LYS A 36 0.93 -6.78 13.61
CA LYS A 36 0.45 -8.01 14.27
C LYS A 36 -0.87 -8.52 13.69
N TRP A 37 -1.39 -7.90 12.65
CA TRP A 37 -2.58 -8.35 11.95
C TRP A 37 -2.29 -9.70 11.29
N GLN A 38 -2.98 -10.71 11.80
CA GLN A 38 -3.03 -12.02 11.17
C GLN A 38 -4.46 -12.25 10.71
N VAL A 39 -4.60 -12.70 9.49
CA VAL A 39 -5.87 -13.16 8.96
C VAL A 39 -6.00 -14.62 9.37
N GLU A 40 -6.89 -14.88 10.33
CA GLU A 40 -7.13 -16.21 10.87
C GLU A 40 -8.29 -16.90 10.15
N PRO A 41 -8.32 -18.23 10.12
CA PRO A 41 -9.51 -18.97 9.68
C PRO A 41 -10.73 -18.57 10.52
N PHE A 42 -11.88 -18.43 9.87
CA PHE A 42 -13.15 -18.22 10.58
C PHE A 42 -13.69 -19.58 11.04
N THR A 43 -14.07 -19.69 12.29
CA THR A 43 -14.51 -20.95 12.91
C THR A 43 -15.90 -20.89 13.55
N ASP A 44 -16.48 -19.68 13.71
CA ASP A 44 -17.79 -19.48 14.34
C ASP A 44 -18.92 -19.53 13.30
N HIS A 45 -19.06 -20.67 12.61
CA HIS A 45 -20.00 -20.84 11.52
C HIS A 45 -21.46 -20.80 11.98
N ILE A 46 -22.34 -20.30 11.10
CA ILE A 46 -23.79 -20.31 11.26
C ILE A 46 -24.31 -21.60 10.63
N THR A 47 -25.03 -22.43 11.43
CA THR A 47 -25.71 -23.61 10.92
C THR A 47 -27.15 -23.27 10.64
N LEU A 48 -27.60 -23.54 9.43
CA LEU A 48 -28.98 -23.29 9.00
C LEU A 48 -29.83 -24.53 9.15
N THR A 49 -31.10 -24.32 9.48
CA THR A 49 -32.11 -25.41 9.65
C THR A 49 -32.91 -25.65 8.38
N THR A 50 -32.90 -24.72 7.43
CA THR A 50 -33.60 -24.79 6.14
C THR A 50 -32.88 -24.01 5.06
N THR A 51 -32.95 -24.50 3.84
CA THR A 51 -32.47 -23.83 2.63
C THR A 51 -33.54 -22.95 1.99
N ASN A 52 -34.78 -23.02 2.45
CA ASN A 52 -35.89 -22.21 1.95
C ASN A 52 -35.74 -20.77 2.46
N THR A 53 -35.61 -19.80 1.54
CA THR A 53 -35.48 -18.37 1.85
C THR A 53 -36.81 -17.70 2.09
N ALA A 54 -37.94 -18.29 1.71
CA ALA A 54 -39.27 -17.70 1.81
C ALA A 54 -39.52 -17.06 3.18
N ILE A 55 -40.10 -15.87 3.18
CA ILE A 55 -40.45 -15.12 4.38
C ILE A 55 -41.98 -15.09 4.52
N GLN A 56 -42.51 -15.64 5.57
CA GLN A 56 -43.94 -15.67 5.81
C GLN A 56 -44.25 -15.27 7.26
N ALA A 57 -45.20 -14.37 7.41
CA ALA A 57 -45.73 -13.96 8.69
C ALA A 57 -47.03 -14.67 9.00
N VAL A 58 -47.39 -14.71 10.29
CA VAL A 58 -48.67 -15.21 10.77
C VAL A 58 -49.53 -14.02 11.20
N ASP A 59 -50.77 -14.01 10.76
CA ASP A 59 -51.79 -13.09 11.30
C ASP A 59 -52.03 -13.45 12.78
N PRO A 60 -51.73 -12.56 13.72
CA PRO A 60 -51.85 -12.86 15.15
C PRO A 60 -53.30 -13.09 15.59
N ALA A 61 -54.30 -12.65 14.85
CA ALA A 61 -55.69 -12.82 15.19
C ALA A 61 -56.28 -14.16 14.74
N THR A 62 -55.81 -14.67 13.60
CA THR A 62 -56.36 -15.88 12.97
C THR A 62 -55.42 -17.07 13.04
N GLY A 63 -54.12 -16.86 13.27
CA GLY A 63 -53.08 -17.88 13.18
C GLY A 63 -52.77 -18.34 11.74
N ALA A 64 -53.40 -17.73 10.73
CA ALA A 64 -53.20 -18.06 9.33
C ALA A 64 -51.97 -17.32 8.77
N VAL A 65 -51.37 -17.83 7.71
CA VAL A 65 -50.31 -17.14 6.98
C VAL A 65 -50.85 -15.83 6.42
N LEU A 66 -50.18 -14.72 6.72
CA LEU A 66 -50.50 -13.41 6.22
C LEU A 66 -50.31 -13.39 4.69
N LYS A 67 -51.34 -12.95 3.97
CA LYS A 67 -51.28 -12.79 2.53
C LYS A 67 -50.80 -11.36 2.21
N THR A 68 -49.70 -11.24 1.57
CA THR A 68 -49.12 -9.97 1.10
C THR A 68 -49.29 -9.81 -0.41
N PRO A 69 -49.37 -8.58 -0.94
CA PRO A 69 -49.30 -8.38 -2.39
C PRO A 69 -48.00 -8.91 -2.94
N GLN A 70 -48.06 -9.59 -4.07
CA GLN A 70 -46.91 -10.19 -4.72
C GLN A 70 -46.42 -9.34 -5.90
N GLU A 71 -45.18 -9.54 -6.34
CA GLU A 71 -44.64 -8.94 -7.55
C GLU A 71 -45.59 -9.10 -8.74
N GLY A 72 -45.87 -8.00 -9.43
CA GLY A 72 -46.81 -7.94 -10.54
C GLY A 72 -48.26 -7.73 -10.14
N ALA A 73 -48.59 -7.63 -8.84
CA ALA A 73 -49.96 -7.32 -8.39
C ALA A 73 -50.45 -5.93 -8.85
N TYR A 74 -49.52 -4.99 -9.00
CA TYR A 74 -49.83 -3.63 -9.46
C TYR A 74 -49.00 -3.26 -10.68
N ARG A 75 -49.58 -2.48 -11.59
CA ARG A 75 -48.83 -1.76 -12.63
C ARG A 75 -47.99 -0.68 -11.95
N THR A 76 -46.82 -0.38 -12.50
CA THR A 76 -45.94 0.64 -11.93
C THR A 76 -45.85 1.89 -12.79
N LYS A 77 -45.60 3.04 -12.16
CA LYS A 77 -45.30 4.29 -12.82
C LYS A 77 -43.94 4.80 -12.34
N GLU A 78 -43.09 5.17 -13.29
CA GLU A 78 -41.79 5.79 -13.02
C GLU A 78 -41.90 7.32 -13.16
N THR A 79 -41.37 8.06 -12.18
CA THR A 79 -41.33 9.52 -12.17
C THR A 79 -39.91 9.99 -11.85
N HIS A 80 -39.32 10.76 -12.76
CA HIS A 80 -38.01 11.39 -12.56
C HIS A 80 -38.16 12.71 -11.81
N ILE A 81 -37.39 12.89 -10.75
CA ILE A 81 -37.40 14.09 -9.93
C ILE A 81 -35.99 14.60 -9.66
N THR A 82 -35.87 15.81 -9.17
CA THR A 82 -34.62 16.40 -8.68
C THR A 82 -34.76 16.66 -7.19
N VAL A 83 -33.75 16.17 -6.43
CA VAL A 83 -33.66 16.38 -4.98
C VAL A 83 -32.70 17.52 -4.71
N ALA A 84 -33.14 18.54 -4.01
CA ALA A 84 -32.31 19.64 -3.57
C ALA A 84 -31.51 19.21 -2.32
N LEU A 85 -30.22 19.41 -2.38
CA LEU A 85 -29.25 19.15 -1.28
C LEU A 85 -28.76 20.50 -0.73
N ASP A 86 -28.03 20.41 0.38
CA ASP A 86 -27.42 21.59 0.98
C ASP A 86 -26.35 22.21 0.08
N GLY A 87 -26.12 23.51 0.23
CA GLY A 87 -25.15 24.25 -0.59
C GLY A 87 -25.57 24.47 -2.05
N GLY A 88 -26.86 24.43 -2.34
CA GLY A 88 -27.40 24.66 -3.69
C GLY A 88 -27.10 23.52 -4.68
N LYS A 89 -26.73 22.34 -4.17
CA LYS A 89 -26.53 21.15 -4.99
C LYS A 89 -27.83 20.42 -5.24
N THR A 90 -27.86 19.63 -6.30
CA THR A 90 -29.00 18.78 -6.63
C THR A 90 -28.52 17.41 -7.09
N VAL A 91 -29.35 16.39 -6.89
CA VAL A 91 -29.19 15.07 -7.46
C VAL A 91 -30.48 14.63 -8.14
N ASN A 92 -30.38 13.81 -9.19
CA ASN A 92 -31.56 13.20 -9.77
C ASN A 92 -32.05 12.04 -8.91
N ALA A 93 -33.30 11.70 -9.04
CA ALA A 93 -33.87 10.53 -8.39
C ALA A 93 -35.03 9.97 -9.21
N ILE A 94 -35.29 8.67 -9.03
CA ILE A 94 -36.40 7.99 -9.69
C ILE A 94 -37.31 7.43 -8.61
N VAL A 95 -38.58 7.88 -8.65
CA VAL A 95 -39.66 7.30 -7.86
C VAL A 95 -40.38 6.26 -8.72
N ARG A 96 -40.59 5.06 -8.17
CA ARG A 96 -41.46 4.06 -8.75
C ARG A 96 -42.62 3.81 -7.79
N GLU A 97 -43.85 4.00 -8.30
CA GLU A 97 -45.04 3.88 -7.49
C GLU A 97 -46.02 2.88 -8.11
N PRO A 98 -46.78 2.11 -7.28
CA PRO A 98 -47.86 1.27 -7.76
C PRO A 98 -49.04 2.12 -8.21
N LEU A 99 -49.62 1.79 -9.36
CA LEU A 99 -50.87 2.37 -9.83
C LEU A 99 -52.05 1.59 -9.23
N ASP A 100 -53.08 2.33 -8.88
CA ASP A 100 -54.34 1.77 -8.36
C ASP A 100 -54.16 0.99 -7.02
N ALA A 101 -53.04 1.18 -6.32
CA ALA A 101 -52.83 0.64 -4.99
C ALA A 101 -53.50 1.49 -3.90
N PRO A 102 -53.82 0.91 -2.73
CA PRO A 102 -54.38 1.67 -1.60
C PRO A 102 -53.47 2.86 -1.19
N ALA A 103 -54.11 3.89 -0.63
CA ALA A 103 -53.41 4.95 0.07
C ALA A 103 -52.80 4.43 1.37
N ASP A 104 -51.88 5.22 1.96
CA ASP A 104 -51.11 4.85 3.18
C ASP A 104 -50.29 3.56 3.02
N ARG A 105 -49.62 3.42 1.86
CA ARG A 105 -48.82 2.27 1.51
C ARG A 105 -47.37 2.40 1.98
N PRO A 106 -46.65 1.30 2.17
CA PRO A 106 -45.26 1.28 2.52
C PRO A 106 -44.36 1.98 1.48
N ALA A 107 -43.21 2.48 1.94
CA ALA A 107 -42.21 3.07 1.04
C ALA A 107 -40.77 2.71 1.44
N CYS A 108 -39.90 2.66 0.44
CA CYS A 108 -38.51 2.27 0.62
C CYS A 108 -37.54 3.22 -0.11
N LEU A 109 -36.61 3.83 0.63
CA LEU A 109 -35.50 4.62 0.10
C LEU A 109 -34.28 3.77 -0.14
N PHE A 110 -33.65 3.88 -1.30
CA PHE A 110 -32.45 3.13 -1.67
C PHE A 110 -31.16 3.91 -1.42
N LEU A 111 -30.14 3.25 -0.84
CA LEU A 111 -28.81 3.80 -0.57
C LEU A 111 -27.75 3.01 -1.35
N HIS A 112 -27.01 3.72 -2.20
CA HIS A 112 -25.99 3.12 -3.08
C HIS A 112 -24.75 2.61 -2.36
N GLY A 113 -24.21 1.50 -2.84
CA GLY A 113 -22.88 0.98 -2.53
C GLY A 113 -21.74 1.81 -3.14
N SER A 114 -20.52 1.31 -3.11
CA SER A 114 -19.33 2.03 -3.61
C SER A 114 -19.24 2.06 -5.14
N GLY A 115 -19.68 1.02 -5.81
CA GLY A 115 -19.57 0.86 -7.27
C GLY A 115 -20.71 1.45 -8.08
N THR A 116 -21.76 1.97 -7.42
CA THR A 116 -22.96 2.52 -8.04
C THR A 116 -23.22 3.94 -7.55
N GLY A 117 -23.90 4.75 -8.34
CA GLY A 117 -24.15 6.14 -7.94
C GLY A 117 -25.26 6.83 -8.70
N LYS A 118 -25.81 6.23 -9.76
CA LYS A 118 -26.89 6.79 -10.53
C LYS A 118 -28.16 5.95 -10.43
N SER A 119 -29.25 6.59 -10.19
CA SER A 119 -30.60 6.01 -10.10
C SER A 119 -31.04 5.29 -11.39
N SER A 120 -30.52 5.72 -12.54
CA SER A 120 -30.79 5.11 -13.85
C SER A 120 -29.97 3.84 -14.13
N GLU A 121 -28.91 3.58 -13.35
CA GLU A 121 -27.95 2.49 -13.59
C GLU A 121 -28.01 1.40 -12.50
N ALA A 122 -28.67 1.68 -11.37
CA ALA A 122 -28.70 0.74 -10.24
C ALA A 122 -30.11 0.59 -9.65
N PHE A 123 -30.38 -0.59 -9.11
CA PHE A 123 -31.59 -0.96 -8.37
C PHE A 123 -32.91 -0.90 -9.17
N GLY A 124 -32.87 -0.65 -10.48
CA GLY A 124 -34.09 -0.50 -11.28
C GLY A 124 -35.00 -1.73 -11.22
N ASP A 125 -34.44 -2.92 -11.25
CA ASP A 125 -35.13 -4.20 -11.15
C ASP A 125 -35.73 -4.41 -9.75
N VAL A 126 -34.96 -4.31 -8.69
CA VAL A 126 -35.42 -4.48 -7.30
C VAL A 126 -36.46 -3.42 -6.93
N ALA A 127 -36.24 -2.16 -7.30
CA ALA A 127 -37.15 -1.07 -7.00
C ALA A 127 -38.48 -1.20 -7.74
N ASN A 128 -38.45 -1.70 -9.00
CA ASN A 128 -39.66 -1.94 -9.78
C ASN A 128 -40.44 -3.16 -9.26
N ALA A 129 -39.73 -4.24 -8.88
CA ALA A 129 -40.37 -5.39 -8.25
C ALA A 129 -41.13 -4.97 -6.99
N MET A 130 -40.47 -4.29 -6.05
CA MET A 130 -41.12 -3.75 -4.85
C MET A 130 -42.32 -2.84 -5.18
N ALA A 131 -42.21 -1.96 -6.20
CA ALA A 131 -43.29 -1.10 -6.60
C ALA A 131 -44.49 -1.91 -7.13
N SER A 132 -44.23 -3.00 -7.88
CA SER A 132 -45.29 -3.88 -8.40
C SER A 132 -45.98 -4.72 -7.31
N ALA A 133 -45.34 -4.83 -6.12
CA ALA A 133 -45.91 -5.45 -4.92
C ALA A 133 -46.54 -4.43 -3.93
N GLY A 134 -46.77 -3.19 -4.36
CA GLY A 134 -47.48 -2.21 -3.57
C GLY A 134 -46.60 -1.25 -2.74
N ILE A 135 -45.27 -1.31 -2.86
CA ILE A 135 -44.30 -0.53 -2.07
C ILE A 135 -43.75 0.63 -2.92
N THR A 136 -44.00 1.88 -2.56
CA THR A 136 -43.40 3.01 -3.28
C THR A 136 -41.90 3.07 -3.04
N THR A 137 -41.09 3.17 -4.10
CA THR A 137 -39.65 3.22 -3.99
C THR A 137 -39.06 4.55 -4.48
N LEU A 138 -37.96 4.98 -3.85
CA LEU A 138 -37.19 6.14 -4.31
C LEU A 138 -35.71 5.73 -4.40
N VAL A 139 -35.15 5.83 -5.60
CA VAL A 139 -33.72 5.63 -5.86
C VAL A 139 -33.12 6.99 -6.22
N PRO A 140 -32.42 7.70 -5.30
CA PRO A 140 -31.72 8.93 -5.63
C PRO A 140 -30.34 8.65 -6.20
N ASP A 141 -29.79 9.56 -7.01
CA ASP A 141 -28.35 9.54 -7.33
C ASP A 141 -27.55 9.81 -6.06
N LYS A 142 -26.39 9.16 -5.93
CA LYS A 142 -25.39 9.48 -4.92
C LYS A 142 -24.70 10.79 -5.31
N ARG A 143 -24.53 11.70 -4.35
CA ARG A 143 -23.71 12.88 -4.57
C ARG A 143 -22.25 12.50 -4.77
N LEU A 144 -21.63 12.88 -5.90
CA LEU A 144 -20.28 12.47 -6.30
C LEU A 144 -19.25 13.61 -6.28
N ASP A 145 -19.65 14.87 -6.13
CA ASP A 145 -18.72 16.00 -6.09
C ASP A 145 -17.84 16.03 -4.81
N ASN A 146 -18.31 15.39 -3.72
CA ASN A 146 -17.60 15.19 -2.47
C ASN A 146 -17.23 13.73 -2.18
N TYR A 147 -17.34 12.86 -3.19
CA TYR A 147 -17.08 11.43 -3.07
C TYR A 147 -16.05 10.98 -4.11
N THR A 148 -14.86 10.60 -3.65
CA THR A 148 -13.76 10.14 -4.49
C THR A 148 -13.11 8.90 -3.90
N MET A 149 -12.15 8.30 -4.63
CA MET A 149 -11.33 7.20 -4.10
C MET A 149 -10.53 7.59 -2.84
N LEU A 150 -10.22 8.88 -2.65
CA LEU A 150 -9.43 9.37 -1.52
C LEU A 150 -10.28 10.04 -0.44
N HIS A 151 -11.53 10.41 -0.74
CA HIS A 151 -12.39 11.11 0.18
C HIS A 151 -13.81 10.56 0.13
N ARG A 152 -14.32 10.12 1.27
CA ARG A 152 -15.70 9.67 1.46
C ARG A 152 -16.16 10.08 2.85
N ASP A 153 -17.28 10.77 2.92
CA ASP A 153 -17.90 11.20 4.18
C ASP A 153 -19.30 10.57 4.30
N TYR A 154 -19.38 9.47 5.03
CA TYR A 154 -20.64 8.74 5.21
C TYR A 154 -21.66 9.49 6.06
N VAL A 155 -21.19 10.40 6.94
CA VAL A 155 -22.09 11.24 7.74
C VAL A 155 -22.74 12.30 6.85
N SER A 156 -21.97 12.97 6.01
CA SER A 156 -22.49 13.89 5.00
C SER A 156 -23.42 13.18 4.00
N SER A 157 -23.04 11.98 3.54
CA SER A 157 -23.89 11.19 2.66
C SER A 157 -25.22 10.82 3.30
N ALA A 158 -25.24 10.45 4.59
CA ALA A 158 -26.48 10.16 5.30
C ALA A 158 -27.40 11.39 5.37
N HIS A 159 -26.81 12.59 5.53
CA HIS A 159 -27.57 13.84 5.52
C HIS A 159 -28.19 14.14 4.13
N ASP A 160 -27.45 13.87 3.05
CA ASP A 160 -27.97 14.00 1.68
C ASP A 160 -29.14 13.01 1.44
N TYR A 161 -29.02 11.75 1.87
CA TYR A 161 -30.11 10.77 1.78
C TYR A 161 -31.31 11.12 2.66
N ALA A 162 -31.12 11.80 3.80
CA ALA A 162 -32.21 12.27 4.62
C ALA A 162 -33.14 13.27 3.88
N LYS A 163 -32.58 14.08 2.95
CA LYS A 163 -33.40 14.95 2.08
C LYS A 163 -34.32 14.13 1.16
N SER A 164 -33.79 13.05 0.58
CA SER A 164 -34.57 12.13 -0.25
C SER A 164 -35.62 11.38 0.57
N LEU A 165 -35.30 10.98 1.81
CA LEU A 165 -36.24 10.34 2.73
C LEU A 165 -37.45 11.26 3.03
N GLU A 166 -37.25 12.55 3.29
CA GLU A 166 -38.33 13.48 3.55
C GLU A 166 -39.21 13.76 2.31
N ILE A 167 -38.66 13.67 1.09
CA ILE A 167 -39.44 13.71 -0.15
C ILE A 167 -40.31 12.46 -0.25
N LEU A 168 -39.76 11.28 -0.04
CA LEU A 168 -40.46 10.01 -0.11
C LEU A 168 -41.61 9.95 0.92
N ARG A 169 -41.36 10.40 2.16
CA ARG A 169 -42.37 10.46 3.24
C ARG A 169 -43.52 11.41 2.96
N LYS A 170 -43.34 12.35 2.03
CA LYS A 170 -44.39 13.31 1.59
C LYS A 170 -44.98 12.93 0.24
N TRP A 171 -44.54 11.81 -0.36
CA TRP A 171 -45.02 11.37 -1.66
C TRP A 171 -46.49 10.96 -1.57
N PRO A 172 -47.32 11.32 -2.56
CA PRO A 172 -48.77 11.01 -2.52
C PRO A 172 -49.02 9.51 -2.32
N GLY A 173 -49.89 9.18 -1.37
CA GLY A 173 -50.26 7.80 -1.03
C GLY A 173 -49.23 7.01 -0.24
N VAL A 174 -48.13 7.59 0.20
CA VAL A 174 -47.12 6.97 1.07
C VAL A 174 -47.47 7.19 2.53
N SER A 175 -47.39 6.14 3.33
CA SER A 175 -47.46 6.20 4.79
C SER A 175 -46.12 6.62 5.36
N ARG A 176 -46.07 7.77 6.06
CA ARG A 176 -44.83 8.24 6.72
C ARG A 176 -44.31 7.24 7.76
N SER A 177 -45.22 6.62 8.50
CA SER A 177 -44.91 5.65 9.56
C SER A 177 -44.48 4.28 9.02
N GLU A 178 -44.71 4.00 7.73
CA GLU A 178 -44.34 2.76 7.07
C GLU A 178 -43.20 2.93 6.05
N THR A 179 -42.43 4.02 6.22
CA THR A 179 -41.28 4.31 5.36
C THR A 179 -39.99 3.76 5.97
N GLY A 180 -39.29 2.95 5.21
CA GLY A 180 -37.99 2.37 5.59
C GLY A 180 -36.90 2.58 4.54
N ILE A 181 -35.80 1.86 4.69
CA ILE A 181 -34.62 1.97 3.84
C ILE A 181 -34.13 0.61 3.36
N TYR A 182 -33.56 0.61 2.15
CA TYR A 182 -32.76 -0.46 1.57
C TYR A 182 -31.36 0.08 1.31
N ALA A 183 -30.34 -0.63 1.80
CA ALA A 183 -28.95 -0.23 1.61
C ALA A 183 -28.11 -1.41 1.16
N GLU A 184 -27.24 -1.20 0.17
CA GLU A 184 -26.35 -2.23 -0.36
C GLU A 184 -24.89 -1.88 -0.09
N SER A 185 -24.10 -2.89 0.33
CA SER A 185 -22.66 -2.78 0.44
C SER A 185 -22.24 -1.56 1.30
N GLU A 186 -21.36 -0.70 0.80
CA GLU A 186 -20.94 0.55 1.48
C GLU A 186 -22.13 1.43 1.91
N GLY A 187 -23.25 1.39 1.17
CA GLY A 187 -24.48 2.09 1.54
C GLY A 187 -25.00 1.70 2.92
N THR A 188 -24.68 0.52 3.41
CA THR A 188 -25.10 0.08 4.75
C THR A 188 -24.34 0.82 5.88
N TRP A 189 -23.11 1.31 5.65
CA TRP A 189 -22.46 2.23 6.58
C TRP A 189 -23.18 3.57 6.64
N ILE A 190 -23.62 4.08 5.48
CA ILE A 190 -24.45 5.31 5.42
C ILE A 190 -25.78 5.08 6.12
N ALA A 191 -26.40 3.92 5.90
CA ALA A 191 -27.66 3.52 6.55
C ALA A 191 -27.56 3.52 8.08
N THR A 192 -26.47 3.01 8.67
CA THR A 192 -26.32 3.04 10.13
C THR A 192 -26.23 4.45 10.71
N VAL A 193 -25.69 5.42 9.96
CA VAL A 193 -25.72 6.84 10.34
C VAL A 193 -27.13 7.40 10.19
N LEU A 194 -27.78 7.10 9.08
CA LEU A 194 -29.14 7.57 8.80
C LEU A 194 -30.16 7.05 9.82
N THR A 195 -30.07 5.80 10.26
CA THR A 195 -30.94 5.22 11.31
C THR A 195 -30.76 5.91 12.66
N GLN A 196 -29.55 6.42 12.96
CA GLN A 196 -29.32 7.21 14.16
C GLN A 196 -30.01 8.59 14.08
N GLN A 197 -30.03 9.19 12.89
CA GLN A 197 -30.69 10.49 12.63
C GLN A 197 -32.23 10.35 12.55
N HIS A 198 -32.70 9.18 12.10
CA HIS A 198 -34.11 8.86 11.89
C HIS A 198 -34.50 7.54 12.57
N PRO A 199 -34.58 7.51 13.92
CA PRO A 199 -34.99 6.30 14.65
C PRO A 199 -36.45 5.90 14.44
N ASP A 200 -37.23 6.76 13.79
CA ASP A 200 -38.63 6.59 13.40
C ASP A 200 -38.80 5.88 12.04
N LEU A 201 -37.75 5.30 11.47
CA LEU A 201 -37.85 4.43 10.31
C LEU A 201 -38.62 3.14 10.64
N ALA A 202 -39.54 2.75 9.77
CA ALA A 202 -40.36 1.57 9.95
C ALA A 202 -39.54 0.29 9.87
N PHE A 203 -38.50 0.28 9.03
CA PHE A 203 -37.63 -0.89 8.81
C PHE A 203 -36.29 -0.48 8.18
N ALA A 204 -35.33 -1.38 8.26
CA ALA A 204 -34.06 -1.28 7.53
C ALA A 204 -33.71 -2.61 6.86
N ILE A 205 -33.28 -2.56 5.60
CA ILE A 205 -32.78 -3.70 4.83
C ILE A 205 -31.30 -3.46 4.54
N LEU A 206 -30.44 -4.36 4.98
CA LEU A 206 -29.00 -4.30 4.78
C LEU A 206 -28.55 -5.47 3.91
N THR A 207 -28.20 -5.19 2.66
CA THR A 207 -27.78 -6.18 1.68
C THR A 207 -26.25 -6.14 1.52
N SER A 208 -25.61 -7.29 1.69
CA SER A 208 -24.15 -7.47 1.66
C SER A 208 -23.40 -6.45 2.52
N PRO A 209 -23.76 -6.26 3.80
CA PRO A 209 -23.22 -5.20 4.63
C PRO A 209 -21.75 -5.47 5.05
N PRO A 210 -20.81 -4.53 4.81
CA PRO A 210 -19.54 -4.49 5.50
C PRO A 210 -19.76 -4.02 6.95
N VAL A 211 -19.35 -4.82 7.91
CA VAL A 211 -19.65 -4.58 9.33
C VAL A 211 -18.43 -4.05 10.11
N VAL A 212 -17.25 -4.27 9.58
CA VAL A 212 -15.97 -3.86 10.16
C VAL A 212 -15.47 -2.55 9.54
N SER A 213 -14.38 -1.97 10.03
CA SER A 213 -13.82 -0.76 9.42
C SER A 213 -13.32 -1.01 8.00
N GLY A 214 -13.24 0.04 7.17
CA GLY A 214 -12.84 -0.08 5.76
C GLY A 214 -11.51 -0.81 5.56
N ARG A 215 -10.53 -0.63 6.44
CA ARG A 215 -9.25 -1.35 6.37
C ARG A 215 -9.39 -2.84 6.67
N GLN A 216 -10.17 -3.21 7.67
CA GLN A 216 -10.44 -4.61 7.98
C GLN A 216 -11.21 -5.26 6.83
N GLN A 217 -12.17 -4.55 6.26
CA GLN A 217 -12.92 -4.98 5.10
C GLN A 217 -12.05 -5.21 3.88
N MET A 218 -11.16 -4.26 3.54
CA MET A 218 -10.20 -4.40 2.44
C MET A 218 -9.23 -5.56 2.67
N THR A 219 -8.78 -5.75 3.92
CA THR A 219 -7.90 -6.88 4.25
C THR A 219 -8.59 -8.22 4.02
N LEU A 220 -9.84 -8.36 4.49
CA LEU A 220 -10.63 -9.56 4.29
C LEU A 220 -10.83 -9.84 2.78
N ALA A 221 -11.36 -8.87 2.04
CA ALA A 221 -11.66 -9.02 0.63
C ALA A 221 -10.42 -9.39 -0.21
N ALA A 222 -9.31 -8.66 -0.01
CA ALA A 222 -8.06 -8.94 -0.72
C ALA A 222 -7.45 -10.29 -0.34
N THR A 223 -7.55 -10.71 0.93
CA THR A 223 -7.07 -12.03 1.37
C THR A 223 -7.90 -13.14 0.75
N ASN A 224 -9.23 -13.01 0.73
CA ASN A 224 -10.12 -13.97 0.08
C ASN A 224 -9.82 -14.09 -1.42
N TYR A 225 -9.67 -12.95 -2.11
CA TYR A 225 -9.29 -12.91 -3.52
C TYR A 225 -7.94 -13.63 -3.76
N LEU A 226 -6.90 -13.25 -3.03
CA LEU A 226 -5.56 -13.85 -3.19
C LEU A 226 -5.56 -15.35 -2.86
N THR A 227 -6.40 -15.79 -1.92
CA THR A 227 -6.56 -17.20 -1.58
C THR A 227 -7.24 -17.96 -2.71
N ALA A 228 -8.33 -17.43 -3.26
CA ALA A 228 -9.04 -18.00 -4.40
C ALA A 228 -8.15 -18.04 -5.66
N ALA A 229 -7.31 -17.01 -5.85
CA ALA A 229 -6.32 -16.94 -6.93
C ALA A 229 -5.09 -17.84 -6.70
N GLY A 230 -4.99 -18.60 -5.60
CA GLY A 230 -3.84 -19.46 -5.32
C GLY A 230 -2.52 -18.72 -5.07
N ALA A 231 -2.57 -17.46 -4.64
CA ALA A 231 -1.38 -16.66 -4.38
C ALA A 231 -0.54 -17.26 -3.24
N PRO A 232 0.81 -17.17 -3.31
CA PRO A 232 1.69 -17.60 -2.23
C PRO A 232 1.37 -16.89 -0.89
N ASP A 233 1.57 -17.55 0.24
CA ASP A 233 1.31 -16.99 1.57
C ASP A 233 2.07 -15.67 1.82
N ALA A 234 3.30 -15.58 1.34
CA ALA A 234 4.08 -14.36 1.43
C ALA A 234 3.43 -13.16 0.71
N VAL A 235 2.74 -13.40 -0.42
CA VAL A 235 1.98 -12.35 -1.13
C VAL A 235 0.74 -11.93 -0.33
N LYS A 236 0.02 -12.89 0.25
CA LYS A 236 -1.12 -12.62 1.14
C LYS A 236 -0.73 -11.77 2.35
N GLN A 237 0.50 -11.93 2.87
CA GLN A 237 1.03 -11.14 3.98
C GLN A 237 1.28 -9.65 3.63
N LEU A 238 1.37 -9.27 2.35
CA LEU A 238 1.51 -7.87 1.94
C LEU A 238 0.27 -7.05 2.31
N ILE A 239 -0.92 -7.65 2.23
CA ILE A 239 -2.20 -6.97 2.46
C ILE A 239 -2.33 -6.45 3.91
N PRO A 240 -2.17 -7.27 4.96
CA PRO A 240 -2.19 -6.76 6.34
C PRO A 240 -1.14 -5.68 6.61
N ARG A 241 0.01 -5.76 5.96
CA ARG A 241 1.08 -4.76 6.13
C ARG A 241 0.68 -3.39 5.59
N ILE A 242 0.04 -3.33 4.41
CA ILE A 242 -0.40 -2.06 3.84
C ILE A 242 -1.66 -1.52 4.53
N THR A 243 -2.64 -2.37 4.79
CA THR A 243 -3.94 -1.95 5.34
C THR A 243 -3.87 -1.56 6.82
N SER A 244 -2.88 -2.06 7.59
CA SER A 244 -2.66 -1.68 8.98
C SER A 244 -2.06 -0.27 9.15
N LEU A 245 -1.48 0.32 8.10
CA LEU A 245 -0.85 1.63 8.17
C LEU A 245 -1.89 2.76 8.20
N GLY A 246 -1.65 3.78 9.05
CA GLY A 246 -2.48 4.99 9.10
C GLY A 246 -2.40 5.78 7.80
N THR A 247 -3.56 6.07 7.21
CA THR A 247 -3.70 6.79 5.94
C THR A 247 -4.34 8.16 6.09
N GLN A 248 -4.62 8.60 7.32
CA GLN A 248 -5.34 9.84 7.63
C GLN A 248 -4.72 11.08 6.98
N ARG A 249 -3.38 11.17 6.94
CA ARG A 249 -2.66 12.28 6.30
C ARG A 249 -2.72 12.26 4.77
N MET A 250 -3.22 11.16 4.18
CA MET A 250 -3.37 10.99 2.73
C MET A 250 -4.83 11.18 2.27
N GLY A 251 -5.73 11.64 3.16
CA GLY A 251 -7.13 11.85 2.84
C GLY A 251 -8.02 10.62 2.93
N LEU A 252 -7.47 9.42 3.23
CA LEU A 252 -8.22 8.16 3.33
C LEU A 252 -8.83 7.96 4.74
N ALA A 253 -9.38 9.01 5.34
CA ALA A 253 -9.99 8.95 6.67
C ALA A 253 -11.17 7.96 6.75
N TYR A 254 -11.90 7.79 5.66
CA TYR A 254 -13.03 6.85 5.57
C TYR A 254 -12.61 5.38 5.77
N ALA A 255 -11.35 5.02 5.50
CA ALA A 255 -10.84 3.68 5.77
C ALA A 255 -10.89 3.32 7.27
N ASP A 256 -10.90 4.34 8.14
CA ASP A 256 -11.04 4.20 9.59
C ASP A 256 -12.47 4.43 10.11
N PHE A 257 -13.45 4.62 9.21
CA PHE A 257 -14.84 4.77 9.61
C PHE A 257 -15.27 3.55 10.44
N ASP A 258 -15.79 3.83 11.62
CA ASP A 258 -16.25 2.83 12.56
C ASP A 258 -17.76 2.81 12.67
N ALA A 259 -18.40 1.98 11.85
CA ALA A 259 -19.86 1.78 11.87
C ALA A 259 -20.37 1.23 13.21
N ALA A 260 -19.52 0.65 14.06
CA ALA A 260 -19.93 0.14 15.37
C ALA A 260 -20.51 1.22 16.28
N LYS A 261 -20.06 2.48 16.11
CA LYS A 261 -20.59 3.64 16.84
C LYS A 261 -22.09 3.89 16.59
N TYR A 262 -22.56 3.54 15.39
CA TYR A 262 -23.92 3.81 14.92
C TYR A 262 -24.85 2.60 15.04
N ARG A 263 -24.33 1.38 15.17
CA ARG A 263 -25.13 0.13 15.19
C ARG A 263 -26.15 0.04 16.34
N ARG A 264 -25.98 0.82 17.41
CA ARG A 264 -26.95 0.92 18.49
C ARG A 264 -28.26 1.58 18.07
N SER A 265 -28.31 2.19 16.88
CA SER A 265 -29.52 2.78 16.29
C SER A 265 -30.38 1.78 15.51
N LEU A 266 -29.97 0.53 15.37
CA LEU A 266 -30.73 -0.53 14.69
C LEU A 266 -31.88 -1.05 15.58
N THR A 267 -32.79 -0.16 15.95
CA THR A 267 -33.93 -0.42 16.86
C THR A 267 -35.20 -0.88 16.13
N MET A 268 -35.29 -0.63 14.81
CA MET A 268 -36.39 -1.01 13.93
C MET A 268 -36.23 -2.45 13.44
N PRO A 269 -37.30 -3.12 12.94
CA PRO A 269 -37.20 -4.38 12.22
C PRO A 269 -36.08 -4.37 11.20
N LEU A 270 -35.24 -5.42 11.18
CA LEU A 270 -34.02 -5.50 10.39
C LEU A 270 -34.02 -6.75 9.51
N LEU A 271 -33.85 -6.58 8.20
CA LEU A 271 -33.57 -7.66 7.27
C LEU A 271 -32.10 -7.58 6.82
N ILE A 272 -31.35 -8.65 6.96
CA ILE A 272 -29.96 -8.78 6.55
C ILE A 272 -29.87 -9.81 5.44
N ASN A 273 -29.29 -9.45 4.31
CA ASN A 273 -29.13 -10.33 3.15
C ASN A 273 -27.67 -10.47 2.77
N TYR A 274 -27.23 -11.70 2.53
CA TYR A 274 -25.90 -12.01 2.00
C TYR A 274 -25.98 -13.04 0.86
N GLY A 275 -25.20 -12.83 -0.19
CA GLY A 275 -24.85 -13.88 -1.14
C GLY A 275 -23.74 -14.76 -0.56
N VAL A 276 -23.89 -16.09 -0.58
CA VAL A 276 -22.85 -16.99 -0.06
C VAL A 276 -21.59 -17.04 -0.93
N LYS A 277 -21.69 -16.57 -2.17
CA LYS A 277 -20.56 -16.43 -3.10
C LYS A 277 -19.85 -15.07 -2.97
N ASP A 278 -20.28 -14.22 -2.06
CA ASP A 278 -19.64 -12.94 -1.77
C ASP A 278 -18.32 -13.15 -1.04
N THR A 279 -17.23 -12.99 -1.77
CA THR A 279 -15.87 -13.10 -1.21
C THR A 279 -15.36 -11.79 -0.60
N ALA A 280 -16.09 -10.69 -0.80
CA ALA A 280 -15.68 -9.37 -0.32
C ALA A 280 -16.18 -9.06 1.09
N MET A 281 -17.26 -9.70 1.55
CA MET A 281 -17.92 -9.40 2.82
C MET A 281 -17.72 -10.50 3.88
N PRO A 282 -17.76 -10.15 5.19
CA PRO A 282 -17.71 -11.12 6.28
C PRO A 282 -19.10 -11.71 6.51
N VAL A 283 -19.57 -12.56 5.59
CA VAL A 283 -20.97 -12.97 5.49
C VAL A 283 -21.53 -13.62 6.76
N GLU A 284 -20.73 -14.37 7.51
CA GLU A 284 -21.14 -14.96 8.79
C GLU A 284 -20.75 -14.09 9.99
N GLN A 285 -19.51 -13.63 10.04
CA GLN A 285 -19.04 -12.75 11.11
C GLN A 285 -19.83 -11.44 11.14
N GLY A 286 -20.14 -10.88 9.97
CA GLY A 286 -20.92 -9.66 9.81
C GLY A 286 -22.35 -9.84 10.31
N ALA A 287 -23.00 -10.92 9.91
CA ALA A 287 -24.35 -11.25 10.37
C ALA A 287 -24.42 -11.37 11.90
N ARG A 288 -23.48 -12.10 12.52
CA ARG A 288 -23.42 -12.22 13.99
C ARG A 288 -23.23 -10.87 14.69
N LEU A 289 -22.37 -10.01 14.14
CA LEU A 289 -22.12 -8.68 14.70
C LEU A 289 -23.37 -7.76 14.60
N LEU A 290 -24.12 -7.84 13.49
CA LEU A 290 -25.34 -7.06 13.31
C LEU A 290 -26.46 -7.56 14.21
N ILE A 291 -26.70 -8.89 14.26
CA ILE A 291 -27.69 -9.49 15.16
C ILE A 291 -27.39 -9.13 16.62
N LYS A 292 -26.14 -9.27 17.04
CA LYS A 292 -25.72 -8.89 18.39
C LYS A 292 -25.98 -7.41 18.68
N ALA A 293 -25.67 -6.52 17.73
CA ALA A 293 -25.85 -5.09 17.91
C ALA A 293 -27.34 -4.70 17.97
N ALA A 294 -28.19 -5.27 17.12
CA ALA A 294 -29.63 -5.09 17.14
C ALA A 294 -30.23 -5.57 18.46
N ASN A 295 -29.87 -6.78 18.92
CA ASN A 295 -30.33 -7.31 20.19
C ASN A 295 -29.91 -6.42 21.39
N GLN A 296 -28.68 -5.87 21.36
CA GLN A 296 -28.21 -4.92 22.37
C GLN A 296 -28.97 -3.58 22.33
N ALA A 297 -29.52 -3.22 21.17
CA ALA A 297 -30.40 -2.07 21.01
C ALA A 297 -31.87 -2.36 21.38
N GLY A 298 -32.18 -3.58 21.82
CA GLY A 298 -33.55 -4.02 22.15
C GLY A 298 -34.36 -4.54 20.96
N ASN A 299 -33.77 -4.61 19.77
CA ASN A 299 -34.41 -5.12 18.57
C ASN A 299 -34.18 -6.63 18.44
N THR A 300 -35.25 -7.42 18.63
CA THR A 300 -35.26 -8.87 18.43
C THR A 300 -35.91 -9.29 17.10
N ASN A 301 -36.48 -8.32 16.34
CA ASN A 301 -37.07 -8.58 15.03
C ASN A 301 -36.00 -8.47 13.92
N VAL A 302 -35.09 -9.45 13.86
CA VAL A 302 -33.96 -9.49 12.95
C VAL A 302 -34.05 -10.73 12.07
N THR A 303 -34.32 -10.54 10.79
CA THR A 303 -34.36 -11.61 9.78
C THR A 303 -33.04 -11.65 9.02
N LEU A 304 -32.48 -12.84 8.83
CA LEU A 304 -31.25 -13.07 8.05
C LEU A 304 -31.51 -14.06 6.92
N ARG A 305 -31.10 -13.71 5.72
CA ARG A 305 -31.22 -14.56 4.53
C ARG A 305 -29.89 -14.71 3.82
N TYR A 306 -29.59 -15.94 3.45
CA TYR A 306 -28.44 -16.32 2.65
C TYR A 306 -28.90 -16.88 1.30
N TYR A 307 -28.40 -16.30 0.22
CA TYR A 307 -28.75 -16.66 -1.15
C TYR A 307 -27.58 -17.30 -1.89
N ASP A 308 -27.83 -18.24 -2.80
CA ASP A 308 -26.79 -18.78 -3.70
C ASP A 308 -26.42 -17.76 -4.80
N ALA A 309 -25.90 -16.64 -4.38
CA ALA A 309 -25.67 -15.45 -5.19
C ALA A 309 -24.34 -14.76 -4.84
N ASN A 310 -23.93 -13.84 -5.69
CA ASN A 310 -22.75 -13.00 -5.50
C ASN A 310 -23.04 -11.79 -4.57
N HIS A 311 -22.09 -10.83 -4.53
CA HIS A 311 -22.17 -9.62 -3.71
C HIS A 311 -23.43 -8.76 -3.96
N GLN A 312 -23.94 -8.72 -5.20
CA GLN A 312 -25.16 -7.95 -5.56
C GLN A 312 -26.44 -8.81 -5.60
N LEU A 313 -26.44 -9.96 -4.94
CA LEU A 313 -27.54 -10.93 -4.95
C LEU A 313 -27.93 -11.39 -6.36
N ARG A 314 -26.92 -11.49 -7.26
CA ARG A 314 -27.09 -11.94 -8.62
C ARG A 314 -26.47 -13.32 -8.83
N THR A 315 -27.07 -14.08 -9.76
CA THR A 315 -26.64 -15.45 -10.13
C THR A 315 -25.87 -15.46 -11.45
N GLY A 316 -25.17 -16.56 -11.72
CA GLY A 316 -24.43 -16.73 -12.98
C GLY A 316 -22.94 -16.40 -12.91
N SER A 317 -22.49 -15.62 -11.92
CA SER A 317 -21.08 -15.34 -11.68
C SER A 317 -20.86 -15.01 -10.20
N ASN A 318 -19.69 -15.39 -9.68
CA ASN A 318 -19.25 -14.94 -8.34
C ASN A 318 -18.79 -13.46 -8.35
N GLN A 319 -18.45 -12.95 -9.53
CA GLN A 319 -18.06 -11.56 -9.73
C GLN A 319 -19.26 -10.67 -10.01
N THR A 320 -19.13 -9.39 -9.68
CA THR A 320 -20.11 -8.35 -9.98
C THR A 320 -19.99 -7.94 -11.45
N VAL A 321 -20.76 -8.58 -12.31
CA VAL A 321 -20.80 -8.29 -13.76
C VAL A 321 -22.14 -7.66 -14.09
N PRO A 322 -22.19 -6.56 -14.87
CA PRO A 322 -23.45 -5.96 -15.30
C PRO A 322 -24.34 -6.95 -16.07
N GLY A 323 -25.65 -6.88 -15.87
CA GLY A 323 -26.63 -7.67 -16.62
C GLY A 323 -26.87 -9.08 -16.09
N LEU A 324 -26.25 -9.49 -15.00
CA LEU A 324 -26.57 -10.76 -14.35
C LEU A 324 -27.98 -10.71 -13.75
N PRO A 325 -28.77 -11.81 -13.82
CA PRO A 325 -30.10 -11.89 -13.21
C PRO A 325 -30.02 -11.89 -11.69
N LEU A 326 -31.00 -11.31 -11.03
CA LEU A 326 -31.19 -11.43 -9.60
C LEU A 326 -31.41 -12.90 -9.22
N GLU A 327 -31.11 -13.22 -7.98
CA GLU A 327 -31.49 -14.51 -7.42
C GLU A 327 -33.04 -14.59 -7.40
N PRO A 328 -33.64 -15.72 -7.87
CA PRO A 328 -35.07 -15.76 -8.18
C PRO A 328 -36.02 -15.49 -7.02
N HIS A 329 -35.62 -15.77 -5.78
CA HIS A 329 -36.45 -15.58 -4.59
C HIS A 329 -36.25 -14.21 -3.93
N TYR A 330 -35.19 -13.49 -4.30
CA TYR A 330 -34.71 -12.32 -3.58
C TYR A 330 -35.76 -11.20 -3.48
N THR A 331 -36.37 -10.82 -4.61
CA THR A 331 -37.38 -9.74 -4.63
C THR A 331 -38.64 -10.13 -3.87
N HIS A 332 -39.10 -11.38 -4.01
CA HIS A 332 -40.26 -11.89 -3.30
C HIS A 332 -40.05 -11.88 -1.78
N ASP A 333 -38.89 -12.30 -1.30
CA ASP A 333 -38.55 -12.28 0.13
C ASP A 333 -38.51 -10.85 0.69
N LEU A 334 -38.02 -9.86 -0.11
CA LEU A 334 -38.02 -8.45 0.27
C LEU A 334 -39.45 -7.90 0.43
N GLU A 335 -40.31 -8.16 -0.55
CA GLU A 335 -41.68 -7.68 -0.60
C GLU A 335 -42.55 -8.26 0.52
N ASP A 336 -42.48 -9.57 0.70
CA ASP A 336 -43.17 -10.28 1.77
C ASP A 336 -42.75 -9.78 3.14
N TRP A 337 -41.43 -9.55 3.32
CA TRP A 337 -40.91 -9.05 4.58
C TRP A 337 -41.35 -7.61 4.86
N ILE A 338 -41.24 -6.68 3.88
CA ILE A 338 -41.65 -5.28 4.05
C ILE A 338 -43.15 -5.21 4.37
N ASN A 339 -43.99 -5.88 3.56
CA ASN A 339 -45.42 -5.85 3.74
C ASN A 339 -45.86 -6.47 5.09
N ALA A 340 -45.16 -7.49 5.57
CA ALA A 340 -45.42 -8.09 6.88
C ALA A 340 -45.03 -7.14 8.04
N VAL A 341 -43.83 -6.56 8.03
CA VAL A 341 -43.37 -5.68 9.14
C VAL A 341 -44.20 -4.39 9.20
N THR A 342 -44.59 -3.84 8.05
CA THR A 342 -45.45 -2.64 8.00
C THR A 342 -46.90 -2.94 8.40
N SER A 343 -47.34 -4.18 8.24
CA SER A 343 -48.63 -4.67 8.82
C SER A 343 -48.54 -4.96 10.31
N GLY A 344 -47.38 -4.71 10.98
CA GLY A 344 -47.20 -4.85 12.41
C GLY A 344 -46.65 -6.21 12.89
N THR A 345 -46.08 -7.02 11.99
CA THR A 345 -45.47 -8.31 12.37
C THR A 345 -44.27 -8.07 13.29
N GLY A 346 -44.36 -8.52 14.51
CA GLY A 346 -43.28 -8.54 15.50
C GLY A 346 -42.40 -9.78 15.40
N ALA A 347 -41.38 -9.87 16.26
CA ALA A 347 -40.40 -10.96 16.25
C ALA A 347 -41.02 -12.38 16.39
N ASN A 348 -42.16 -12.50 17.05
CA ASN A 348 -42.85 -13.80 17.25
C ASN A 348 -43.94 -14.05 16.20
N GLY A 349 -44.12 -13.15 15.23
CA GLY A 349 -45.17 -13.25 14.22
C GLY A 349 -44.71 -13.92 12.91
N TRP A 350 -43.58 -14.58 12.88
CA TRP A 350 -43.04 -15.21 11.68
C TRP A 350 -43.39 -16.71 11.65
N ALA A 351 -43.92 -17.17 10.52
CA ALA A 351 -44.16 -18.58 10.24
C ALA A 351 -42.89 -19.33 9.79
N THR A 352 -41.92 -18.59 9.26
CA THR A 352 -40.65 -19.11 8.76
C THR A 352 -39.50 -18.77 9.71
N PRO A 353 -38.39 -19.53 9.72
CA PRO A 353 -37.25 -19.24 10.58
C PRO A 353 -36.66 -17.84 10.30
N MET A 354 -36.22 -17.18 11.37
CA MET A 354 -35.57 -15.85 11.25
C MET A 354 -34.23 -15.93 10.51
N ILE A 355 -33.57 -17.07 10.53
CA ILE A 355 -32.28 -17.31 9.84
C ILE A 355 -32.46 -18.51 8.91
N ALA A 356 -32.29 -18.27 7.58
CA ALA A 356 -32.54 -19.32 6.58
C ALA A 356 -31.76 -19.04 5.28
N GLY A 357 -31.76 -20.04 4.37
CA GLY A 357 -31.22 -19.93 3.03
C GLY A 357 -30.07 -20.90 2.75
N THR A 358 -29.24 -20.59 1.78
CA THR A 358 -28.07 -21.39 1.41
C THR A 358 -27.02 -21.35 2.52
N GLN A 359 -26.43 -22.50 2.87
CA GLN A 359 -25.41 -22.61 3.92
C GLN A 359 -24.19 -21.72 3.59
N PRO A 360 -23.88 -20.70 4.39
CA PRO A 360 -22.68 -19.89 4.19
C PRO A 360 -21.42 -20.65 4.59
N ASN A 361 -20.27 -20.24 4.05
CA ASN A 361 -18.96 -20.75 4.42
C ASN A 361 -17.91 -19.63 4.34
N GLN A 362 -17.86 -18.81 5.36
CA GLN A 362 -16.80 -17.80 5.48
C GLN A 362 -15.49 -18.49 5.87
N THR A 363 -14.46 -18.38 5.04
CA THR A 363 -13.18 -19.09 5.23
C THR A 363 -12.21 -18.35 6.15
N VAL A 364 -12.22 -17.02 6.15
CA VAL A 364 -11.30 -16.19 6.95
C VAL A 364 -12.07 -15.14 7.74
N ALA A 365 -11.57 -14.84 8.93
CA ALA A 365 -12.09 -13.77 9.77
C ALA A 365 -11.56 -12.40 9.31
N ALA A 366 -12.37 -11.36 9.46
CA ALA A 366 -11.86 -10.00 9.36
C ALA A 366 -10.85 -9.75 10.49
N PRO A 367 -9.65 -9.22 10.20
CA PRO A 367 -8.59 -9.11 11.20
C PRO A 367 -8.98 -8.15 12.32
N LEU A 368 -8.51 -8.44 13.53
CA LEU A 368 -8.63 -7.51 14.65
C LEU A 368 -7.74 -6.28 14.41
N LYS A 369 -8.22 -5.12 14.84
CA LYS A 369 -7.52 -3.85 14.69
C LYS A 369 -6.34 -3.77 15.65
N THR A 370 -5.14 -4.13 15.19
CA THR A 370 -3.90 -4.01 15.96
C THR A 370 -2.95 -3.03 15.27
N PRO A 371 -2.45 -1.99 15.96
CA PRO A 371 -1.49 -1.08 15.38
C PRO A 371 -0.13 -1.77 15.18
N PRO A 372 0.64 -1.42 14.13
CA PRO A 372 2.01 -1.90 13.95
C PRO A 372 2.93 -1.40 15.07
N ALA A 373 3.97 -2.19 15.40
CA ALA A 373 4.85 -1.88 16.52
C ALA A 373 5.74 -0.65 16.24
N LEU A 374 6.39 -0.57 15.08
CA LEU A 374 7.31 0.51 14.72
C LEU A 374 6.75 1.43 13.65
N VAL A 375 6.30 0.89 12.52
CA VAL A 375 5.80 1.69 11.40
C VAL A 375 4.29 1.81 11.50
N LYS A 376 3.80 3.02 11.78
CA LYS A 376 2.37 3.31 12.07
C LYS A 376 1.66 4.05 10.94
N SER A 377 2.39 4.61 9.98
CA SER A 377 1.82 5.51 8.99
C SER A 377 2.32 5.19 7.59
N MET A 378 1.42 5.17 6.63
CA MET A 378 1.73 5.09 5.20
C MET A 378 2.68 6.22 4.78
N GLY A 379 2.55 7.41 5.36
CA GLY A 379 3.43 8.54 5.09
C GLY A 379 4.90 8.26 5.40
N VAL A 380 5.21 7.41 6.39
CA VAL A 380 6.59 6.99 6.69
C VAL A 380 7.15 6.14 5.56
N ILE A 381 6.35 5.21 5.02
CA ILE A 381 6.77 4.35 3.89
C ILE A 381 6.97 5.20 2.63
N VAL A 382 6.02 6.07 2.30
CA VAL A 382 6.13 6.98 1.14
C VAL A 382 7.33 7.91 1.28
N GLY A 383 7.55 8.47 2.48
CA GLY A 383 8.73 9.29 2.78
C GLY A 383 10.04 8.51 2.63
N ALA A 384 10.11 7.28 3.13
CA ALA A 384 11.30 6.43 2.98
C ALA A 384 11.59 6.09 1.51
N ILE A 385 10.55 5.82 0.69
CA ILE A 385 10.67 5.62 -0.75
C ILE A 385 11.20 6.89 -1.42
N ALA A 386 10.63 8.06 -1.11
CA ALA A 386 11.06 9.34 -1.69
C ALA A 386 12.52 9.65 -1.34
N VAL A 387 12.94 9.44 -0.10
CA VAL A 387 14.33 9.62 0.35
C VAL A 387 15.26 8.62 -0.34
N CYS A 388 14.88 7.35 -0.44
CA CYS A 388 15.63 6.33 -1.16
C CYS A 388 15.91 6.75 -2.61
N LEU A 389 14.87 7.16 -3.33
CA LEU A 389 14.97 7.58 -4.73
C LEU A 389 15.76 8.88 -4.89
N LEU A 390 15.62 9.84 -3.95
CA LEU A 390 16.39 11.07 -3.96
C LEU A 390 17.90 10.80 -3.83
N TYR A 391 18.31 9.96 -2.87
CA TYR A 391 19.72 9.60 -2.70
C TYR A 391 20.26 8.81 -3.89
N ALA A 392 19.46 7.92 -4.48
CA ALA A 392 19.82 7.22 -5.72
C ALA A 392 20.02 8.23 -6.88
N LEU A 393 19.14 9.20 -7.05
CA LEU A 393 19.25 10.24 -8.06
C LEU A 393 20.51 11.09 -7.86
N LEU A 394 20.78 11.53 -6.63
CA LEU A 394 22.01 12.27 -6.28
C LEU A 394 23.27 11.47 -6.61
N ALA A 395 23.27 10.17 -6.36
CA ALA A 395 24.37 9.27 -6.73
C ALA A 395 24.51 9.15 -8.25
N MET A 396 23.41 8.98 -8.98
CA MET A 396 23.38 8.86 -10.45
C MET A 396 23.85 10.15 -11.15
N CYS A 397 23.50 11.32 -10.62
CA CYS A 397 23.97 12.59 -11.15
C CYS A 397 25.41 12.93 -10.72
N GLY A 398 25.77 12.63 -9.47
CA GLY A 398 27.08 12.94 -8.91
C GLY A 398 28.22 12.12 -9.52
N ALA A 399 28.00 10.84 -9.80
CA ALA A 399 29.03 9.95 -10.35
C ALA A 399 29.59 10.43 -11.72
N PRO A 400 28.78 10.75 -12.74
CA PRO A 400 29.29 11.26 -14.02
C PRO A 400 29.96 12.63 -13.88
N ILE A 401 29.47 13.50 -12.98
CA ILE A 401 30.10 14.81 -12.71
C ILE A 401 31.53 14.60 -12.20
N LEU A 402 31.76 13.68 -11.29
CA LEU A 402 33.07 13.36 -10.77
C LEU A 402 34.00 12.74 -11.84
N LEU A 403 33.45 11.88 -12.71
CA LEU A 403 34.20 11.31 -13.83
C LEU A 403 34.67 12.41 -14.82
N ILE A 404 33.76 13.32 -15.19
CA ILE A 404 34.10 14.44 -16.10
C ILE A 404 35.10 15.40 -15.43
N ALA A 405 34.91 15.73 -14.16
CA ALA A 405 35.86 16.59 -13.43
C ALA A 405 37.24 15.95 -13.32
N GLY A 406 37.31 14.63 -13.09
CA GLY A 406 38.56 13.86 -13.10
C GLY A 406 39.26 13.91 -14.45
N TRP A 407 38.53 13.67 -15.53
CA TRP A 407 39.07 13.72 -16.90
C TRP A 407 39.56 15.12 -17.29
N VAL A 408 38.84 16.18 -16.92
CA VAL A 408 39.28 17.59 -17.17
C VAL A 408 40.56 17.89 -16.39
N ARG A 409 40.70 17.43 -15.14
CA ARG A 409 41.92 17.63 -14.34
C ARG A 409 43.10 16.90 -14.95
N GLU A 410 42.94 15.67 -15.41
CA GLU A 410 44.01 14.93 -16.09
C GLU A 410 44.46 15.59 -17.37
N ARG A 411 43.53 16.06 -18.21
CA ARG A 411 43.88 16.81 -19.44
C ARG A 411 44.62 18.13 -19.14
N ARG A 412 44.24 18.84 -18.06
CA ARG A 412 44.95 20.04 -17.63
C ARG A 412 46.35 19.74 -17.10
N ALA A 413 46.53 18.68 -16.36
CA ALA A 413 47.82 18.24 -15.86
C ALA A 413 48.73 17.82 -17.01
N SER A 414 48.27 17.04 -17.98
CA SER A 414 49.04 16.66 -19.17
C SER A 414 49.48 17.85 -20.03
N ARG A 415 48.62 18.87 -20.15
CA ARG A 415 48.99 20.10 -20.88
C ARG A 415 50.07 20.95 -20.16
N ARG A 416 50.09 20.96 -18.82
CA ARG A 416 51.14 21.64 -18.05
C ARG A 416 52.52 20.97 -18.24
N VAL A 417 52.55 19.63 -18.17
CA VAL A 417 53.79 18.87 -18.39
C VAL A 417 54.33 19.09 -19.81
N SER A 418 53.48 19.14 -20.83
CA SER A 418 53.91 19.45 -22.22
C SER A 418 54.36 20.91 -22.41
N HIS A 419 53.85 21.85 -21.62
CA HIS A 419 54.27 23.24 -21.69
C HIS A 419 55.62 23.48 -21.00
N ASP A 420 55.86 22.81 -19.85
CA ASP A 420 57.14 22.88 -19.14
C ASP A 420 58.27 22.15 -19.88
N SER A 421 57.96 21.15 -20.72
CA SER A 421 58.93 20.45 -21.58
C SER A 421 59.29 21.26 -22.86
N ALA A 422 58.44 22.24 -23.25
CA ALA A 422 58.67 23.06 -24.43
C ALA A 422 59.44 24.36 -24.13
N SER A 423 59.68 24.69 -22.86
CA SER A 423 60.37 25.91 -22.43
C SER A 423 61.87 25.70 -22.13
N THR A 424 62.41 24.50 -22.38
CA THR A 424 63.85 24.25 -22.33
C THR A 424 64.43 24.39 -23.75
N GLU A 425 64.61 25.62 -24.20
CA GLU A 425 65.44 25.96 -25.42
C GLU A 425 66.90 25.54 -25.20
N PRO A 426 67.53 24.87 -26.18
CA PRO A 426 69.01 24.61 -26.12
C PRO A 426 69.76 25.96 -26.37
N ALA A 427 70.64 26.34 -25.45
CA ALA A 427 71.55 27.44 -25.64
C ALA A 427 72.45 27.14 -26.82
N GLU A 428 72.49 28.09 -27.80
CA GLU A 428 73.45 28.11 -28.94
C GLU A 428 74.90 28.19 -28.47
N PRO A 429 75.87 27.52 -29.16
CA PRO A 429 77.27 27.61 -28.86
C PRO A 429 77.84 28.87 -29.52
N THR A 430 78.25 29.90 -28.77
CA THR A 430 79.08 30.98 -29.25
C THR A 430 80.53 30.56 -29.21
N ASP A 431 81.10 30.50 -30.40
CA ASP A 431 82.53 30.38 -30.74
C ASP A 431 83.33 31.59 -30.25
N SER A 432 84.41 31.40 -29.49
CA SER A 432 85.56 32.26 -29.48
C SER A 432 86.80 31.62 -28.88
N THR A 433 87.77 31.44 -29.78
CA THR A 433 89.15 31.12 -29.64
C THR A 433 89.91 32.03 -28.68
N SER A 434 90.76 31.51 -27.74
CA SER A 434 92.18 31.95 -27.53
C SER A 434 92.84 31.19 -26.39
N MET A 435 93.81 30.47 -26.71
CA MET A 435 95.23 30.25 -26.35
C MET A 435 95.70 30.46 -24.89
N PHE A 436 96.48 29.39 -24.44
CA PHE A 436 97.66 29.38 -23.53
C PHE A 436 97.39 29.57 -22.00
N SER A 437 97.73 28.72 -21.11
CA SER A 437 99.00 28.17 -20.61
C SER A 437 98.77 27.32 -19.38
N THR A 438 99.54 26.21 -19.34
CA THR A 438 100.12 25.48 -18.22
C THR A 438 99.89 26.01 -16.80
N ASP A 439 99.39 25.19 -15.85
CA ASP A 439 100.17 24.52 -14.84
C ASP A 439 99.32 23.62 -13.91
N ALA A 440 99.98 22.56 -13.44
CA ALA A 440 99.50 21.53 -12.57
C ALA A 440 99.10 22.00 -11.19
N THR A 441 98.06 21.43 -10.66
CA THR A 441 98.04 20.75 -9.33
C THR A 441 96.63 20.25 -9.03
N THR A 442 96.50 18.97 -8.74
CA THR A 442 95.41 18.32 -8.13
C THR A 442 95.08 18.90 -6.76
N PRO A 443 93.77 19.04 -6.38
CA PRO A 443 93.25 18.08 -5.43
C PRO A 443 91.83 17.69 -5.70
N THR A 444 91.59 16.46 -5.33
CA THR A 444 90.33 15.73 -5.11
C THR A 444 89.20 16.59 -4.49
N GLY A 445 88.08 16.68 -5.18
CA GLY A 445 86.82 17.16 -4.64
C GLY A 445 85.65 16.24 -5.07
N PRO A 446 84.62 16.04 -4.26
CA PRO A 446 83.69 14.97 -4.42
C PRO A 446 82.68 15.20 -5.56
N SER A 447 82.42 14.13 -6.30
CA SER A 447 81.47 14.04 -7.39
C SER A 447 80.03 14.36 -6.93
N THR A 448 79.50 15.48 -7.35
CA THR A 448 78.06 15.76 -7.29
C THR A 448 77.36 14.91 -8.36
N GLN A 449 76.70 13.82 -7.89
CA GLN A 449 75.74 13.13 -8.72
C GLN A 449 74.54 14.05 -8.99
N PRO A 450 73.99 14.07 -10.22
CA PRO A 450 72.81 14.84 -10.51
C PRO A 450 71.63 14.28 -9.71
N ASN A 451 70.96 15.14 -8.96
CA ASN A 451 69.69 14.83 -8.25
C ASN A 451 68.71 14.20 -9.24
N ALA A 452 68.55 12.88 -9.16
CA ALA A 452 67.42 12.20 -9.79
C ALA A 452 66.12 12.82 -9.22
N ALA A 453 65.36 13.49 -10.06
CA ALA A 453 64.03 14.01 -9.71
C ALA A 453 63.21 12.86 -9.13
N ARG A 454 62.90 12.92 -7.81
CA ARG A 454 61.98 11.98 -7.18
C ARG A 454 60.68 12.02 -7.97
N PRO A 455 60.16 10.87 -8.43
CA PRO A 455 58.87 10.84 -9.10
C PRO A 455 57.79 11.39 -8.14
N ILE A 456 57.11 12.46 -8.55
CA ILE A 456 55.95 13.01 -7.85
C ILE A 456 54.95 11.87 -7.78
N ALA A 457 54.73 11.34 -6.58
CA ALA A 457 53.70 10.31 -6.34
C ALA A 457 52.33 10.96 -6.65
N ILE A 458 51.81 10.66 -7.80
CA ILE A 458 50.44 11.03 -8.17
C ILE A 458 49.53 10.23 -7.20
N THR A 459 49.03 10.86 -6.18
CA THR A 459 48.03 10.27 -5.26
C THR A 459 46.76 9.99 -6.05
N ASP A 460 46.50 8.71 -6.33
CA ASP A 460 45.30 8.26 -7.01
C ASP A 460 44.09 8.47 -6.08
N HIS A 461 43.36 9.57 -6.28
CA HIS A 461 42.17 9.93 -5.50
C HIS A 461 40.93 9.11 -5.88
N ARG A 462 41.05 8.08 -6.70
CA ARG A 462 39.95 7.27 -7.23
C ARG A 462 39.68 6.05 -6.37
N PHE A 463 38.40 5.67 -6.31
CA PHE A 463 38.03 4.38 -5.73
C PHE A 463 38.63 3.20 -6.51
N PRO A 464 39.00 2.10 -5.84
CA PRO A 464 39.37 0.84 -6.50
C PRO A 464 38.25 0.37 -7.45
N VAL A 465 38.64 -0.35 -8.52
CA VAL A 465 37.68 -0.83 -9.54
C VAL A 465 36.53 -1.61 -8.90
N GLY A 466 36.82 -2.53 -7.96
CA GLY A 466 35.79 -3.31 -7.26
C GLY A 466 34.75 -2.43 -6.55
N MET A 467 35.21 -1.40 -5.85
CA MET A 467 34.33 -0.45 -5.16
C MET A 467 33.47 0.37 -6.15
N ARG A 468 34.03 0.80 -7.30
CA ARG A 468 33.25 1.51 -8.33
C ARG A 468 32.15 0.65 -8.92
N VAL A 469 32.45 -0.63 -9.20
CA VAL A 469 31.47 -1.60 -9.70
C VAL A 469 30.41 -1.87 -8.63
N ALA A 470 30.79 -2.06 -7.37
CA ALA A 470 29.87 -2.28 -6.27
C ALA A 470 28.92 -1.07 -6.06
N LEU A 471 29.43 0.17 -6.14
CA LEU A 471 28.62 1.40 -6.06
C LEU A 471 27.60 1.47 -7.21
N ALA A 472 28.04 1.24 -8.46
CA ALA A 472 27.15 1.28 -9.62
C ALA A 472 26.06 0.22 -9.54
N LEU A 473 26.43 -1.02 -9.16
CA LEU A 473 25.48 -2.12 -9.02
C LEU A 473 24.47 -1.85 -7.92
N ASN A 474 24.89 -1.33 -6.76
CA ASN A 474 23.97 -0.99 -5.67
C ASN A 474 23.00 0.13 -6.04
N THR A 475 23.44 1.16 -6.79
CA THR A 475 22.56 2.21 -7.28
C THR A 475 21.50 1.64 -8.22
N LEU A 476 21.89 0.79 -9.16
CA LEU A 476 20.98 0.15 -10.11
C LEU A 476 19.98 -0.77 -9.37
N LEU A 477 20.46 -1.58 -8.44
CA LEU A 477 19.61 -2.52 -7.70
C LEU A 477 18.68 -1.78 -6.72
N ALA A 478 19.12 -0.74 -6.04
CA ALA A 478 18.26 0.03 -5.14
C ALA A 478 17.06 0.63 -5.89
N VAL A 479 17.29 1.24 -7.06
CA VAL A 479 16.21 1.79 -7.90
C VAL A 479 15.39 0.69 -8.55
N GLY A 480 16.06 -0.29 -9.17
CA GLY A 480 15.41 -1.34 -9.95
C GLY A 480 14.54 -2.25 -9.08
N THR A 481 15.09 -2.77 -7.97
CA THR A 481 14.35 -3.69 -7.08
C THR A 481 13.19 -2.97 -6.40
N THR A 482 13.41 -1.74 -5.90
CA THR A 482 12.33 -0.94 -5.30
C THR A 482 11.24 -0.63 -6.32
N GLY A 483 11.60 -0.21 -7.54
CA GLY A 483 10.65 0.11 -8.61
C GLY A 483 9.84 -1.10 -9.07
N VAL A 484 10.50 -2.24 -9.30
CA VAL A 484 9.82 -3.49 -9.68
C VAL A 484 8.89 -3.98 -8.57
N PHE A 485 9.32 -3.91 -7.31
CA PHE A 485 8.46 -4.28 -6.18
C PHE A 485 7.24 -3.37 -6.07
N LEU A 486 7.39 -2.05 -6.21
CA LEU A 486 6.26 -1.13 -6.16
C LEU A 486 5.27 -1.37 -7.32
N ALA A 487 5.77 -1.59 -8.54
CA ALA A 487 4.93 -1.95 -9.67
C ALA A 487 4.15 -3.24 -9.41
N TYR A 488 4.81 -4.26 -8.86
CA TYR A 488 4.16 -5.50 -8.45
C TYR A 488 3.08 -5.27 -7.39
N LEU A 489 3.37 -4.49 -6.35
CA LEU A 489 2.40 -4.17 -5.29
C LEU A 489 1.16 -3.47 -5.86
N VAL A 490 1.35 -2.53 -6.80
CA VAL A 490 0.24 -1.88 -7.50
C VAL A 490 -0.58 -2.90 -8.30
N THR A 491 0.06 -3.83 -9.00
CA THR A 491 -0.63 -4.90 -9.74
C THR A 491 -1.46 -5.76 -8.78
N VAL A 492 -0.89 -6.22 -7.65
CA VAL A 492 -1.61 -7.00 -6.63
C VAL A 492 -2.84 -6.25 -6.13
N ILE A 493 -2.72 -4.94 -5.87
CA ILE A 493 -3.84 -4.11 -5.40
C ILE A 493 -4.92 -3.97 -6.48
N ILE A 494 -4.54 -3.69 -7.72
CA ILE A 494 -5.48 -3.55 -8.84
C ILE A 494 -6.21 -4.86 -9.09
N ASP A 495 -5.49 -5.98 -9.15
CA ASP A 495 -6.08 -7.31 -9.38
C ASP A 495 -7.03 -7.69 -8.24
N ALA A 496 -6.68 -7.37 -6.98
CA ALA A 496 -7.55 -7.62 -5.82
C ALA A 496 -8.83 -6.77 -5.84
N ILE A 497 -8.78 -5.54 -6.36
CA ILE A 497 -9.95 -4.67 -6.49
C ILE A 497 -10.83 -5.10 -7.67
N SER A 498 -10.21 -5.49 -8.79
CA SER A 498 -10.89 -5.87 -10.04
C SER A 498 -11.32 -7.33 -10.07
N LEU A 499 -10.90 -8.15 -9.10
CA LEU A 499 -11.14 -9.60 -9.02
C LEU A 499 -10.71 -10.36 -10.29
N THR A 500 -9.59 -9.93 -10.92
CA THR A 500 -9.05 -10.54 -12.14
C THR A 500 -8.27 -11.81 -11.83
N ASP A 501 -8.39 -12.84 -12.67
CA ASP A 501 -7.63 -14.10 -12.48
C ASP A 501 -6.23 -14.00 -13.10
N ASN A 502 -5.28 -13.52 -12.33
CA ASN A 502 -3.86 -13.38 -12.69
C ASN A 502 -2.91 -14.22 -11.81
N SER A 503 -3.41 -15.29 -11.21
CA SER A 503 -2.70 -16.10 -10.22
C SER A 503 -1.31 -16.56 -10.63
N ALA A 504 -1.18 -17.07 -11.86
CA ALA A 504 0.10 -17.54 -12.40
C ALA A 504 1.14 -16.41 -12.54
N VAL A 505 0.67 -15.21 -12.95
CA VAL A 505 1.53 -14.02 -13.10
C VAL A 505 1.98 -13.52 -11.74
N LEU A 506 1.09 -13.50 -10.74
CA LEU A 506 1.40 -13.09 -9.38
C LEU A 506 2.48 -13.99 -8.75
N ALA A 507 2.35 -15.32 -8.89
CA ALA A 507 3.32 -16.27 -8.35
C ALA A 507 4.70 -16.17 -9.03
N LYS A 508 4.73 -16.10 -10.37
CA LYS A 508 5.98 -15.98 -11.15
C LYS A 508 6.74 -14.70 -10.82
N ASN A 509 6.04 -13.58 -10.80
CA ASN A 509 6.66 -12.27 -10.53
C ASN A 509 7.17 -12.17 -9.09
N TRP A 510 6.49 -12.80 -8.13
CA TRP A 510 6.95 -12.87 -6.75
C TRP A 510 8.33 -13.53 -6.62
N HIS A 511 8.55 -14.68 -7.29
CA HIS A 511 9.85 -15.35 -7.27
C HIS A 511 10.97 -14.47 -7.85
N ALA A 512 10.68 -13.74 -8.94
CA ALA A 512 11.65 -12.82 -9.53
C ALA A 512 12.01 -11.68 -8.56
N ILE A 513 11.03 -11.14 -7.82
CA ILE A 513 11.24 -10.08 -6.82
C ILE A 513 12.10 -10.60 -5.66
N VAL A 514 11.81 -11.79 -5.17
CA VAL A 514 12.61 -12.41 -4.10
C VAL A 514 14.05 -12.60 -4.56
N MET A 515 14.29 -13.09 -5.77
CA MET A 515 15.65 -13.22 -6.34
C MET A 515 16.37 -11.87 -6.43
N LEU A 516 15.69 -10.81 -6.93
CA LEU A 516 16.26 -9.46 -6.99
C LEU A 516 16.58 -8.90 -5.61
N THR A 517 15.75 -9.19 -4.61
CA THR A 517 15.97 -8.78 -3.22
C THR A 517 17.23 -9.39 -2.64
N TRP A 518 17.43 -10.70 -2.82
CA TRP A 518 18.64 -11.38 -2.37
C TRP A 518 19.89 -10.92 -3.12
N LEU A 519 19.78 -10.65 -4.42
CA LEU A 519 20.86 -10.07 -5.20
C LEU A 519 21.25 -8.67 -4.67
N SER A 520 20.26 -7.84 -4.32
CA SER A 520 20.49 -6.53 -3.71
C SER A 520 21.18 -6.62 -2.37
N LEU A 521 20.81 -7.57 -1.52
CA LEU A 521 21.47 -7.83 -0.23
C LEU A 521 22.93 -8.23 -0.41
N VAL A 522 23.22 -9.17 -1.30
CA VAL A 522 24.59 -9.64 -1.56
C VAL A 522 25.45 -8.52 -2.14
N ALA A 523 24.89 -7.72 -3.07
CA ALA A 523 25.58 -6.57 -3.63
C ALA A 523 25.89 -5.49 -2.58
N PHE A 524 24.96 -5.26 -1.65
CA PHE A 524 25.18 -4.32 -0.55
C PHE A 524 26.23 -4.83 0.45
N ALA A 525 26.18 -6.11 0.80
CA ALA A 525 27.22 -6.74 1.62
C ALA A 525 28.60 -6.65 0.97
N TRP A 526 28.69 -6.85 -0.36
CA TRP A 526 29.93 -6.67 -1.11
C TRP A 526 30.42 -5.22 -1.06
N LEU A 527 29.54 -4.23 -1.26
CA LEU A 527 29.90 -2.81 -1.13
C LEU A 527 30.48 -2.50 0.25
N LEU A 528 29.83 -2.96 1.32
CA LEU A 528 30.34 -2.77 2.68
C LEU A 528 31.69 -3.47 2.90
N ALA A 529 31.88 -4.68 2.37
CA ALA A 529 33.15 -5.39 2.43
C ALA A 529 34.27 -4.62 1.73
N GLU A 530 34.03 -4.07 0.54
CA GLU A 530 35.00 -3.23 -0.19
C GLU A 530 35.36 -1.97 0.61
N ILE A 531 34.36 -1.30 1.23
CA ILE A 531 34.58 -0.11 2.08
C ILE A 531 35.47 -0.47 3.27
N ILE A 532 35.16 -1.54 3.98
CA ILE A 532 35.91 -1.99 5.18
C ILE A 532 37.34 -2.38 4.80
N VAL A 533 37.51 -3.21 3.77
CA VAL A 533 38.84 -3.68 3.31
C VAL A 533 39.69 -2.51 2.85
N ASP A 534 39.12 -1.52 2.14
CA ASP A 534 39.84 -0.33 1.70
C ASP A 534 40.25 0.55 2.90
N ALA A 535 39.34 0.77 3.87
CA ALA A 535 39.62 1.52 5.09
C ALA A 535 40.73 0.89 5.93
N CYS A 536 40.70 -0.45 6.13
CA CYS A 536 41.74 -1.18 6.84
C CYS A 536 43.11 -1.05 6.15
N ARG A 537 43.15 -1.10 4.82
CA ARG A 537 44.40 -0.94 4.05
C ARG A 537 44.97 0.48 4.14
N ARG A 538 44.14 1.49 4.06
CA ARG A 538 44.57 2.89 4.26
C ARG A 538 45.15 3.09 5.64
N HIS A 539 44.48 2.56 6.65
CA HIS A 539 44.97 2.62 8.03
C HIS A 539 46.33 1.92 8.22
N ALA A 540 46.49 0.72 7.66
CA ALA A 540 47.78 0.00 7.69
C ALA A 540 48.89 0.74 6.95
N ARG A 541 48.57 1.34 5.77
CA ARG A 541 49.53 2.15 5.01
C ARG A 541 49.95 3.41 5.76
N ASN A 542 48.98 4.11 6.37
CA ASN A 542 49.27 5.32 7.13
C ASN A 542 50.12 5.04 8.38
N ARG A 543 49.92 3.86 9.03
CA ARG A 543 50.79 3.42 10.13
C ARG A 543 52.21 3.09 9.67
N ALA A 544 52.34 2.43 8.51
CA ALA A 544 53.68 2.11 7.94
C ALA A 544 54.44 3.37 7.52
N ILE A 545 53.75 4.42 7.05
CA ILE A 545 54.41 5.70 6.75
C ILE A 545 54.83 6.40 8.05
N ALA A 546 54.00 6.41 9.08
CA ALA A 546 54.32 7.02 10.37
C ALA A 546 55.54 6.32 11.05
N SER A 547 55.67 5.00 10.95
CA SER A 547 56.82 4.28 11.50
C SER A 547 58.14 4.56 10.77
N ILE A 548 58.08 4.88 9.44
CA ILE A 548 59.27 5.27 8.65
C ILE A 548 59.68 6.70 9.03
N ASP A 549 58.74 7.60 9.28
CA ASP A 549 59.04 8.97 9.72
C ASP A 549 59.65 8.99 11.13
N ASP A 550 59.16 8.15 12.06
CA ASP A 550 59.74 7.99 13.42
C ASP A 550 61.15 7.39 13.42
N ASP A 551 61.42 6.40 12.53
CA ASP A 551 62.80 5.83 12.35
C ASP A 551 63.79 6.81 11.68
N ALA A 552 63.29 7.70 10.81
CA ALA A 552 64.09 8.76 10.16
C ALA A 552 64.48 9.87 11.17
N ASP A 553 63.56 10.24 12.07
CA ASP A 553 63.84 11.25 13.12
C ASP A 553 64.80 10.69 14.22
N MET A 554 64.82 9.40 14.50
CA MET A 554 65.76 8.79 15.46
C MET A 554 67.17 8.67 14.88
N ASN A 555 67.35 8.59 13.56
CA ASN A 555 68.68 8.44 12.91
C ASN A 555 69.37 9.80 12.60
N ASN A 556 68.66 10.93 12.73
CA ASN A 556 69.21 12.30 12.46
C ASN A 556 69.48 13.10 13.75
N GLY A 557 69.89 12.45 14.84
CA GLY A 557 70.37 13.09 16.05
C GLY A 557 71.78 13.63 15.87
N HIS A 558 71.95 14.94 15.70
CA HIS A 558 73.10 15.84 15.63
C HIS A 558 73.40 16.36 14.20
N ASP A 559 72.95 17.53 13.99
CA ASP A 559 73.51 18.74 13.41
C ASP A 559 72.42 19.58 12.71
N ALA A 560 71.86 20.49 13.48
CA ALA A 560 70.92 21.47 12.96
C ALA A 560 71.68 22.73 12.56
N ALA A 561 71.86 22.98 11.27
CA ALA A 561 72.07 24.30 10.72
C ALA A 561 70.84 24.71 9.93
N ALA A 562 70.28 25.83 10.33
CA ALA A 562 69.12 26.48 9.74
C ALA A 562 69.24 26.64 8.23
N GLY A 563 68.36 26.06 7.47
CA GLY A 563 68.25 26.23 6.04
C GLY A 563 67.07 25.50 5.46
N SER A 564 66.03 26.27 5.20
CA SER A 564 64.96 25.92 4.25
C SER A 564 64.11 24.67 4.63
N ARG A 565 63.17 24.85 5.55
CA ARG A 565 62.00 23.99 5.61
C ARG A 565 61.21 24.13 4.29
N CYS A 566 61.47 23.22 3.37
CA CYS A 566 60.44 22.94 2.35
C CYS A 566 59.21 22.45 3.08
N ASP A 567 58.11 23.22 2.96
CA ASP A 567 56.74 22.79 3.30
C ASP A 567 56.41 21.53 2.50
N ILE A 568 56.82 20.37 3.01
CA ILE A 568 56.17 19.11 2.69
C ILE A 568 54.84 19.19 3.41
N GLY A 569 53.83 19.59 2.66
CA GLY A 569 52.46 19.68 3.16
C GLY A 569 52.10 18.42 3.93
N LYS A 570 51.41 18.56 5.05
CA LYS A 570 50.82 17.52 5.91
C LYS A 570 49.97 16.47 5.19
N ASP A 571 50.09 16.33 3.86
CA ASP A 571 49.18 15.60 2.97
C ASP A 571 49.72 14.29 2.38
N GLY A 572 50.69 13.66 3.02
CA GLY A 572 51.11 12.29 2.69
C GLY A 572 50.02 11.23 2.94
N LYS A 573 48.94 11.60 3.59
CA LYS A 573 47.77 10.72 3.85
C LYS A 573 46.95 10.57 2.58
N ALA A 574 46.78 9.34 2.11
CA ALA A 574 45.86 9.02 1.00
C ALA A 574 44.42 9.34 1.40
N CYS A 575 43.95 10.54 1.09
CA CYS A 575 42.57 10.97 1.33
C CYS A 575 41.70 10.76 0.09
N ILE A 576 40.49 10.24 0.28
CA ILE A 576 39.47 10.24 -0.79
C ILE A 576 38.98 11.67 -0.98
N GLY A 577 38.78 12.11 -2.22
CA GLY A 577 38.18 13.41 -2.50
C GLY A 577 36.75 13.48 -1.91
N SER A 578 36.41 14.60 -1.28
CA SER A 578 35.11 14.80 -0.59
C SER A 578 33.89 14.46 -1.48
N GLY A 579 33.95 14.78 -2.78
CA GLY A 579 32.86 14.43 -3.72
C GLY A 579 32.63 12.93 -3.88
N HIS A 580 33.70 12.12 -3.87
CA HIS A 580 33.59 10.65 -3.94
C HIS A 580 32.98 10.08 -2.67
N VAL A 581 33.29 10.64 -1.50
CA VAL A 581 32.68 10.27 -0.22
C VAL A 581 31.18 10.57 -0.23
N ILE A 582 30.78 11.75 -0.72
CA ILE A 582 29.36 12.13 -0.82
C ILE A 582 28.59 11.14 -1.70
N VAL A 583 29.08 10.84 -2.91
CA VAL A 583 28.44 9.89 -3.81
C VAL A 583 28.36 8.50 -3.18
N ALA A 584 29.41 8.01 -2.57
CA ALA A 584 29.40 6.71 -1.89
C ALA A 584 28.39 6.68 -0.74
N THR A 585 28.29 7.76 0.06
CA THR A 585 27.30 7.89 1.13
C THR A 585 25.88 7.86 0.57
N CYS A 586 25.62 8.58 -0.53
CA CYS A 586 24.31 8.55 -1.18
C CYS A 586 23.92 7.13 -1.62
N VAL A 587 24.85 6.37 -2.21
CA VAL A 587 24.59 4.98 -2.61
C VAL A 587 24.32 4.10 -1.41
N VAL A 588 25.13 4.18 -0.35
CA VAL A 588 24.95 3.38 0.88
C VAL A 588 23.61 3.67 1.52
N VAL A 589 23.23 4.94 1.65
CA VAL A 589 21.94 5.33 2.25
C VAL A 589 20.77 4.84 1.40
N SER A 590 20.82 5.02 0.06
CA SER A 590 19.78 4.55 -0.84
C SER A 590 19.61 3.02 -0.77
N ALA A 591 20.72 2.27 -0.85
CA ALA A 591 20.70 0.80 -0.79
C ALA A 591 20.20 0.30 0.58
N ALA A 592 20.64 0.89 1.69
CA ALA A 592 20.19 0.54 3.03
C ALA A 592 18.69 0.80 3.21
N LEU A 593 18.19 1.95 2.73
CA LEU A 593 16.75 2.27 2.78
C LEU A 593 15.93 1.32 1.90
N SER A 594 16.40 0.99 0.69
CA SER A 594 15.77 0.00 -0.17
C SER A 594 15.63 -1.35 0.52
N LEU A 595 16.72 -1.87 1.14
CA LEU A 595 16.69 -3.12 1.88
C LEU A 595 15.77 -3.05 3.12
N ALA A 596 15.76 -1.93 3.85
CA ALA A 596 14.86 -1.73 4.98
C ALA A 596 13.38 -1.71 4.55
N LEU A 597 13.06 -1.08 3.40
CA LEU A 597 11.71 -1.14 2.80
C LEU A 597 11.33 -2.57 2.43
N LEU A 598 12.22 -3.32 1.78
CA LEU A 598 11.99 -4.72 1.44
C LEU A 598 11.83 -5.61 2.68
N ALA A 599 12.57 -5.31 3.76
CA ALA A 599 12.40 -5.98 5.06
C ALA A 599 11.02 -5.69 5.68
N PHE A 600 10.54 -4.45 5.62
CA PHE A 600 9.18 -4.10 6.05
C PHE A 600 8.13 -4.97 5.35
N TRP A 601 8.31 -5.24 4.06
CA TRP A 601 7.40 -6.09 3.27
C TRP A 601 7.59 -7.59 3.49
N GLY A 602 8.59 -8.02 4.28
CA GLY A 602 8.81 -9.42 4.66
C GLY A 602 9.58 -10.25 3.64
N LEU A 603 10.39 -9.64 2.78
CA LEU A 603 11.13 -10.38 1.74
C LEU A 603 12.39 -11.10 2.26
N PHE A 604 12.73 -10.97 3.53
CA PHE A 604 13.88 -11.62 4.16
C PHE A 604 13.51 -12.69 5.20
N CYS A 605 12.22 -12.87 5.50
CA CYS A 605 11.74 -13.81 6.52
C CYS A 605 10.72 -14.79 5.95
#